data_e42301f0d8d470d261b4fc809314b085
#
_entry.id   e42301f0d8d470d261b4fc809314b085
#
_cell.length_a   1.000
_cell.length_b   1.000
_cell.length_c   1.000
_cell.angle_alpha   90.00
_cell.angle_beta   90.00
_cell.angle_gamma   90.00
#
_symmetry.space_group_name_H-M   'P 1'
#
loop_
_entity.id
_entity.type
_entity.pdbx_description
1 polymer ?
#
loop_
_entity_poly.entity_id
_entity_poly.type
_entity_poly.pdbx_seq_one_letter_code
_entity_poly.pdbx_strand_id
1 'polypeptide(L)'
;MKQLLLGALLNLAWISASWAGPASLELKRTTATFPNGDPIWQLQLMDAGRVIQSWQAVASAKQHQNLDRRWSPGNGSPLPKGNYRLGQPEPWGQDLWMQLDPLFPTTRSALGIHNCYPGVGCICIPDRQTLNSLADAVRRYNVDRLTVVN
;
A
#
# COMPACT_ATOMS: atom_id res chain seq x y z
N MET A 1 29.27 61.49 26.97
CA MET A 1 28.09 60.64 27.01
C MET A 1 28.08 59.74 25.75
N LYS A 2 28.40 58.45 25.91
CA LYS A 2 28.38 57.47 24.82
C LYS A 2 27.14 56.62 24.99
N GLN A 3 26.19 56.70 24.03
CA GLN A 3 25.05 55.83 23.99
C GLN A 3 25.43 54.53 23.28
N LEU A 4 25.30 53.39 23.97
CA LEU A 4 25.39 52.04 23.45
C LEU A 4 24.02 51.64 22.89
N LEU A 5 23.94 51.45 21.57
CA LEU A 5 22.80 50.83 20.88
C LEU A 5 22.97 49.31 20.97
N LEU A 6 22.13 48.67 21.78
CA LEU A 6 21.97 47.20 21.78
C LEU A 6 21.10 46.80 20.57
N GLY A 7 21.72 46.24 19.56
CA GLY A 7 21.00 45.59 18.48
C GLY A 7 20.49 44.21 18.88
N ALA A 8 19.19 44.02 19.03
CA ALA A 8 18.56 42.75 19.22
C ALA A 8 18.49 42.00 17.88
N LEU A 9 19.30 40.93 17.74
CA LEU A 9 19.21 40.01 16.62
C LEU A 9 18.03 39.04 16.86
N LEU A 10 16.93 39.27 16.16
CA LEU A 10 15.81 38.34 16.06
C LEU A 10 16.21 37.16 15.19
N ASN A 11 16.53 36.02 15.80
CA ASN A 11 16.67 34.74 15.11
C ASN A 11 15.28 34.26 14.68
N LEU A 12 14.90 34.49 13.43
CA LEU A 12 13.75 33.86 12.80
C LEU A 12 14.14 32.39 12.51
N ALA A 13 13.76 31.48 13.40
CA ALA A 13 13.80 30.06 13.14
C ALA A 13 12.76 29.76 12.05
N TRP A 14 13.23 29.45 10.84
CA TRP A 14 12.40 28.93 9.76
C TRP A 14 11.94 27.54 10.15
N ILE A 15 10.70 27.43 10.64
CA ILE A 15 10.04 26.14 10.81
C ILE A 15 9.70 25.67 9.39
N SER A 16 10.55 24.82 8.83
CA SER A 16 10.22 24.09 7.60
C SER A 16 9.04 23.18 7.91
N ALA A 17 7.83 23.61 7.56
CA ALA A 17 6.66 22.76 7.55
C ALA A 17 6.92 21.66 6.51
N SER A 18 7.30 20.48 6.98
CA SER A 18 7.40 19.30 6.16
C SER A 18 5.99 18.96 5.70
N TRP A 19 5.66 19.24 4.45
CA TRP A 19 4.42 18.81 3.82
C TRP A 19 4.50 17.29 3.65
N ALA A 20 4.15 16.57 4.70
CA ALA A 20 3.93 15.15 4.61
C ALA A 20 2.76 14.94 3.65
N GLY A 21 3.01 14.24 2.54
CA GLY A 21 1.95 13.83 1.64
C GLY A 21 0.92 12.95 2.39
N PRO A 22 -0.28 12.77 1.82
CA PRO A 22 -1.29 11.93 2.43
C PRO A 22 -0.75 10.50 2.63
N ALA A 23 -1.22 9.81 3.67
CA ALA A 23 -0.86 8.42 3.93
C ALA A 23 -1.21 7.55 2.72
N SER A 24 -0.38 6.55 2.44
CA SER A 24 -0.52 5.65 1.29
C SER A 24 -0.13 4.22 1.66
N LEU A 25 -0.55 3.25 0.85
CA LEU A 25 -0.05 1.88 0.92
C LEU A 25 1.09 1.67 -0.07
N GLU A 26 2.06 0.86 0.33
CA GLU A 26 3.12 0.35 -0.53
C GLU A 26 3.13 -1.17 -0.47
N LEU A 27 3.14 -1.83 -1.63
CA LEU A 27 3.27 -3.27 -1.75
C LEU A 27 4.64 -3.62 -2.31
N LYS A 28 5.36 -4.50 -1.63
CA LYS A 28 6.65 -5.00 -2.08
C LYS A 28 6.82 -6.49 -1.84
N ARG A 29 7.51 -7.16 -2.76
CA ARG A 29 7.89 -8.56 -2.62
C ARG A 29 9.00 -8.69 -1.58
N THR A 30 8.97 -9.77 -0.78
CA THR A 30 10.06 -10.15 0.12
C THR A 30 10.79 -11.39 -0.41
N THR A 31 11.84 -11.81 0.27
CA THR A 31 12.52 -13.08 0.01
C THR A 31 11.95 -14.24 0.82
N ALA A 32 11.02 -13.98 1.74
CA ALA A 32 10.38 -14.97 2.59
C ALA A 32 9.21 -15.66 1.89
N THR A 33 8.83 -16.84 2.39
CA THR A 33 7.68 -17.61 1.92
C THR A 33 6.80 -18.04 3.08
N PHE A 34 5.51 -18.21 2.80
CA PHE A 34 4.59 -18.91 3.70
C PHE A 34 4.92 -20.43 3.76
N PRO A 35 4.40 -21.17 4.75
CA PRO A 35 4.64 -22.62 4.86
C PRO A 35 4.24 -23.43 3.61
N ASN A 36 3.25 -22.96 2.85
CA ASN A 36 2.80 -23.58 1.59
C ASN A 36 3.71 -23.24 0.39
N GLY A 37 4.75 -22.42 0.60
CA GLY A 37 5.72 -22.00 -0.42
C GLY A 37 5.33 -20.77 -1.22
N ASP A 38 4.18 -20.16 -1.01
CA ASP A 38 3.80 -18.91 -1.65
C ASP A 38 4.69 -17.77 -1.16
N PRO A 39 5.18 -16.88 -2.04
CA PRO A 39 5.97 -15.74 -1.63
C PRO A 39 5.19 -14.78 -0.71
N ILE A 40 5.84 -14.34 0.35
CA ILE A 40 5.31 -13.27 1.19
C ILE A 40 5.55 -11.94 0.50
N TRP A 41 4.47 -11.21 0.28
CA TRP A 41 4.49 -9.80 -0.06
C TRP A 41 4.21 -8.99 1.20
N GLN A 42 4.82 -7.84 1.32
CA GLN A 42 4.62 -6.94 2.44
C GLN A 42 3.83 -5.73 1.98
N LEU A 43 2.67 -5.53 2.60
CA LEU A 43 1.85 -4.34 2.45
C LEU A 43 2.14 -3.40 3.62
N GLN A 44 2.53 -2.15 3.33
CA GLN A 44 2.96 -1.18 4.33
C GLN A 44 2.11 0.08 4.25
N LEU A 45 1.66 0.57 5.40
CA LEU A 45 1.10 1.91 5.54
C LEU A 45 2.25 2.89 5.71
N MET A 46 2.35 3.82 4.77
CA MET A 46 3.34 4.88 4.75
C MET A 46 2.67 6.21 5.15
N ASP A 47 3.27 6.91 6.07
CA ASP A 47 2.90 8.28 6.43
C ASP A 47 4.16 9.11 6.62
N ALA A 48 4.22 10.28 5.98
CA ALA A 48 5.40 11.15 6.00
C ALA A 48 6.72 10.43 5.68
N GLY A 49 6.71 9.47 4.74
CA GLY A 49 7.87 8.68 4.35
C GLY A 49 8.30 7.62 5.37
N ARG A 50 7.51 7.38 6.40
CA ARG A 50 7.77 6.36 7.43
C ARG A 50 6.74 5.24 7.38
N VAL A 51 7.18 4.02 7.66
CA VAL A 51 6.30 2.87 7.83
C VAL A 51 5.59 2.98 9.18
N ILE A 52 4.26 3.08 9.16
CA ILE A 52 3.42 3.14 10.35
C ILE A 52 2.97 1.75 10.78
N GLN A 53 2.60 0.92 9.81
CA GLN A 53 2.10 -0.42 10.03
C GLN A 53 2.40 -1.30 8.82
N SER A 54 2.50 -2.62 9.03
CA SER A 54 2.77 -3.59 7.96
C SER A 54 1.91 -4.83 8.12
N TRP A 55 1.57 -5.45 7.00
CA TRP A 55 0.82 -6.71 6.92
C TRP A 55 1.47 -7.63 5.90
N GLN A 56 1.40 -8.94 6.17
CA GLN A 56 1.77 -9.95 5.19
C GLN A 56 0.62 -10.17 4.23
N ALA A 57 0.95 -10.31 2.95
CA ALA A 57 0.00 -10.53 1.88
C ALA A 57 0.53 -11.58 0.90
N VAL A 58 -0.38 -12.11 0.10
CA VAL A 58 -0.07 -12.90 -1.09
C VAL A 58 -0.45 -12.08 -2.31
N ALA A 59 0.47 -11.98 -3.28
CA ALA A 59 0.18 -11.42 -4.59
C ALA A 59 0.54 -12.47 -5.63
N SER A 60 -0.43 -13.32 -5.94
CA SER A 60 -0.30 -14.50 -6.80
C SER A 60 0.46 -15.68 -6.17
N ALA A 61 0.17 -16.89 -6.67
CA ALA A 61 0.81 -18.12 -6.26
C ALA A 61 2.27 -18.21 -6.73
N LYS A 62 3.04 -19.10 -6.08
CA LYS A 62 4.47 -19.29 -6.36
C LYS A 62 4.78 -19.50 -7.84
N GLN A 63 4.02 -20.35 -8.52
CA GLN A 63 4.25 -20.70 -9.93
C GLN A 63 3.97 -19.56 -10.92
N HIS A 64 3.29 -18.50 -10.51
CA HIS A 64 2.89 -17.38 -11.35
C HIS A 64 3.75 -16.12 -11.17
N GLN A 65 4.74 -16.15 -10.30
CA GLN A 65 5.53 -14.97 -9.92
C GLN A 65 6.33 -14.36 -11.08
N ASN A 66 6.63 -15.14 -12.11
CA ASN A 66 7.43 -14.71 -13.26
C ASN A 66 6.59 -14.46 -14.52
N LEU A 67 5.27 -14.52 -14.43
CA LEU A 67 4.38 -14.19 -15.55
C LEU A 67 4.41 -12.68 -15.86
N ASP A 68 4.06 -12.32 -17.08
CA ASP A 68 3.88 -10.93 -17.44
C ASP A 68 2.80 -10.31 -16.55
N ARG A 69 3.19 -9.33 -15.77
CA ARG A 69 2.32 -8.71 -14.76
C ARG A 69 1.38 -7.68 -15.36
N ARG A 70 1.76 -7.08 -16.49
CA ARG A 70 1.07 -5.92 -17.04
C ARG A 70 0.07 -6.27 -18.14
N TRP A 71 0.40 -7.25 -18.98
CA TRP A 71 -0.35 -7.56 -20.18
C TRP A 71 -0.99 -8.96 -20.18
N SER A 72 -0.68 -9.78 -19.19
CA SER A 72 -1.32 -11.09 -19.03
C SER A 72 -2.82 -10.94 -18.79
N PRO A 73 -3.66 -11.73 -19.44
CA PRO A 73 -5.08 -11.76 -19.13
C PRO A 73 -5.32 -12.38 -17.73
N GLY A 74 -6.39 -11.95 -17.09
CA GLY A 74 -6.82 -12.49 -15.80
C GLY A 74 -5.94 -12.08 -14.61
N ASN A 75 -6.13 -12.73 -13.47
CA ASN A 75 -5.52 -12.37 -12.19
C ASN A 75 -4.46 -13.37 -11.70
N GLY A 76 -3.93 -14.20 -12.60
CA GLY A 76 -2.95 -15.24 -12.23
C GLY A 76 -1.58 -14.71 -11.83
N SER A 77 -1.10 -13.61 -12.43
CA SER A 77 0.20 -13.00 -12.13
C SER A 77 0.08 -11.97 -11.01
N PRO A 78 1.19 -11.63 -10.34
CA PRO A 78 1.21 -10.53 -9.37
C PRO A 78 0.75 -9.21 -9.97
N LEU A 79 0.36 -8.26 -9.12
CA LEU A 79 -0.02 -6.93 -9.60
C LEU A 79 1.13 -6.26 -10.35
N PRO A 80 0.84 -5.57 -11.48
CA PRO A 80 1.82 -4.74 -12.15
C PRO A 80 2.44 -3.68 -11.23
N LYS A 81 3.71 -3.38 -11.44
CA LYS A 81 4.36 -2.23 -10.79
C LYS A 81 3.68 -0.94 -11.22
N GLY A 82 3.53 -0.02 -10.29
CA GLY A 82 2.97 1.28 -10.55
C GLY A 82 2.03 1.77 -9.46
N ASN A 83 1.35 2.86 -9.74
CA ASN A 83 0.44 3.51 -8.82
C ASN A 83 -1.00 3.13 -9.12
N TYR A 84 -1.77 2.98 -8.06
CA TYR A 84 -3.18 2.62 -8.09
C TYR A 84 -3.99 3.60 -7.26
N ARG A 85 -5.20 3.91 -7.70
CA ARG A 85 -6.22 4.44 -6.81
C ARG A 85 -6.75 3.29 -5.96
N LEU A 86 -6.87 3.52 -4.66
CA LEU A 86 -7.41 2.57 -3.71
C LEU A 86 -8.81 3.01 -3.29
N GLY A 87 -9.79 2.13 -3.48
CA GLY A 87 -11.15 2.30 -2.97
C GLY A 87 -11.22 2.08 -1.46
N GLN A 88 -12.22 2.68 -0.82
CA GLN A 88 -12.49 2.41 0.58
C GLN A 88 -12.96 0.96 0.78
N PRO A 89 -12.71 0.37 1.96
CA PRO A 89 -13.20 -0.97 2.27
C PRO A 89 -14.72 -1.04 2.20
N GLU A 90 -15.23 -1.96 1.40
CA GLU A 90 -16.66 -2.22 1.23
C GLU A 90 -17.01 -3.69 1.48
N PRO A 91 -18.24 -4.03 1.88
CA PRO A 91 -18.66 -5.42 2.04
C PRO A 91 -18.57 -6.22 0.74
N TRP A 92 -18.04 -7.44 0.84
CA TRP A 92 -17.96 -8.40 -0.27
C TRP A 92 -18.34 -9.80 0.23
N GLY A 93 -19.63 -10.13 0.17
CA GLY A 93 -20.16 -11.30 0.86
C GLY A 93 -19.95 -11.20 2.37
N GLN A 94 -19.25 -12.15 2.96
CA GLN A 94 -18.87 -12.14 4.38
C GLN A 94 -17.53 -11.47 4.67
N ASP A 95 -16.85 -10.97 3.64
CA ASP A 95 -15.54 -10.35 3.69
C ASP A 95 -15.56 -8.89 3.25
N LEU A 96 -14.39 -8.33 3.05
CA LEU A 96 -14.18 -6.97 2.58
C LEU A 96 -13.46 -6.97 1.24
N TRP A 97 -13.79 -6.00 0.42
CA TRP A 97 -13.12 -5.68 -0.83
C TRP A 97 -12.64 -4.23 -0.80
N MET A 98 -11.42 -4.01 -1.29
CA MET A 98 -10.89 -2.67 -1.57
C MET A 98 -10.45 -2.63 -3.03
N GLN A 99 -11.17 -1.88 -3.84
CA GLN A 99 -10.93 -1.75 -5.27
C GLN A 99 -9.56 -1.15 -5.56
N LEU A 100 -8.88 -1.64 -6.58
CA LEU A 100 -7.62 -1.09 -7.09
C LEU A 100 -7.79 -0.73 -8.57
N ASP A 101 -7.68 0.56 -8.88
CA ASP A 101 -7.72 1.07 -10.24
C ASP A 101 -6.31 1.47 -10.68
N PRO A 102 -5.70 0.79 -11.67
CA PRO A 102 -4.38 1.16 -12.18
C PRO A 102 -4.37 2.57 -12.77
N LEU A 103 -3.36 3.36 -12.42
CA LEU A 103 -3.12 4.70 -12.97
C LEU A 103 -2.11 4.66 -14.14
N PHE A 104 -2.04 3.54 -14.83
CA PHE A 104 -1.18 3.29 -15.99
C PHE A 104 -1.87 2.32 -16.96
N PRO A 105 -1.45 2.24 -18.25
CA PRO A 105 -2.00 1.30 -19.20
C PRO A 105 -1.72 -0.15 -18.83
N THR A 106 -2.75 -1.00 -18.83
CA THR A 106 -2.68 -2.45 -18.59
C THR A 106 -3.93 -3.14 -19.11
N THR A 107 -3.83 -4.42 -19.44
CA THR A 107 -5.00 -5.27 -19.72
C THR A 107 -5.60 -5.89 -18.45
N ARG A 108 -4.99 -5.67 -17.29
CA ARG A 108 -5.46 -6.19 -16.01
C ARG A 108 -6.70 -5.43 -15.53
N SER A 109 -7.67 -6.15 -15.01
CA SER A 109 -8.94 -5.61 -14.53
C SER A 109 -9.43 -6.37 -13.29
N ALA A 110 -10.49 -5.86 -12.65
CA ALA A 110 -11.06 -6.45 -11.44
C ALA A 110 -9.99 -6.69 -10.35
N LEU A 111 -9.12 -5.72 -10.13
CA LEU A 111 -8.05 -5.78 -9.15
C LEU A 111 -8.52 -5.23 -7.81
N GLY A 112 -8.03 -5.82 -6.73
CA GLY A 112 -8.40 -5.38 -5.39
C GLY A 112 -7.59 -6.03 -4.29
N ILE A 113 -7.91 -5.66 -3.05
CA ILE A 113 -7.41 -6.29 -1.83
C ILE A 113 -8.58 -7.01 -1.17
N HIS A 114 -8.39 -8.28 -0.84
CA HIS A 114 -9.44 -9.12 -0.25
C HIS A 114 -8.85 -10.27 0.58
N ASN A 115 -9.70 -11.09 1.20
CA ASN A 115 -9.26 -12.33 1.85
C ASN A 115 -8.82 -13.37 0.81
N CYS A 116 -7.82 -14.20 1.15
CA CYS A 116 -7.27 -15.21 0.22
C CYS A 116 -8.23 -16.36 -0.12
N TYR A 117 -9.33 -16.49 0.57
CA TYR A 117 -10.32 -17.53 0.28
C TYR A 117 -11.61 -16.87 -0.24
N PRO A 118 -12.07 -17.24 -1.49
CA PRO A 118 -11.59 -18.33 -2.34
C PRO A 118 -10.66 -17.90 -3.49
N GLY A 119 -9.58 -17.23 -3.32
CA GLY A 119 -8.71 -16.93 -4.45
C GLY A 119 -7.36 -16.33 -4.12
N VAL A 120 -6.35 -16.56 -4.95
CA VAL A 120 -4.98 -16.06 -4.82
C VAL A 120 -4.63 -14.94 -5.82
N GLY A 121 -5.62 -14.42 -6.52
CA GLY A 121 -5.43 -13.27 -7.42
C GLY A 121 -5.36 -11.95 -6.67
N CYS A 122 -4.92 -10.88 -7.34
CA CYS A 122 -4.84 -9.54 -6.74
C CYS A 122 -3.85 -9.45 -5.57
N ILE A 123 -4.21 -8.71 -4.53
CA ILE A 123 -3.56 -8.76 -3.23
C ILE A 123 -4.53 -9.47 -2.29
N CYS A 124 -4.16 -10.63 -1.78
CA CYS A 124 -4.99 -11.28 -0.78
C CYS A 124 -4.32 -11.32 0.59
N ILE A 125 -5.13 -11.17 1.62
CA ILE A 125 -4.71 -11.24 3.02
C ILE A 125 -5.13 -12.60 3.58
N PRO A 126 -4.18 -13.39 4.13
CA PRO A 126 -4.44 -14.78 4.50
C PRO A 126 -5.53 -14.98 5.56
N ASP A 127 -5.66 -14.04 6.49
CA ASP A 127 -6.64 -14.14 7.56
C ASP A 127 -7.53 -12.90 7.66
N ARG A 128 -8.76 -13.11 8.12
CA ARG A 128 -9.79 -12.07 8.20
C ARG A 128 -9.48 -11.01 9.24
N GLN A 129 -8.85 -11.35 10.35
CA GLN A 129 -8.51 -10.38 11.39
C GLN A 129 -7.47 -9.38 10.86
N THR A 130 -6.48 -9.87 10.13
CA THR A 130 -5.47 -9.04 9.45
C THR A 130 -6.11 -8.16 8.39
N LEU A 131 -7.06 -8.69 7.59
CA LEU A 131 -7.80 -7.88 6.60
C LEU A 131 -8.61 -6.77 7.27
N ASN A 132 -9.27 -7.05 8.39
CA ASN A 132 -10.01 -6.03 9.14
C ASN A 132 -9.07 -4.95 9.70
N SER A 133 -7.90 -5.34 10.24
CA SER A 133 -6.89 -4.41 10.71
C SER A 133 -6.41 -3.46 9.59
N LEU A 134 -6.18 -4.00 8.39
CA LEU A 134 -5.83 -3.20 7.21
C LEU A 134 -6.96 -2.25 6.83
N ALA A 135 -8.21 -2.74 6.78
CA ALA A 135 -9.38 -1.93 6.44
C ALA A 135 -9.58 -0.77 7.42
N ASP A 136 -9.39 -1.01 8.71
CA ASP A 136 -9.46 0.02 9.75
C ASP A 136 -8.37 1.08 9.58
N ALA A 137 -7.15 0.67 9.22
CA ALA A 137 -6.07 1.59 8.93
C ALA A 137 -6.37 2.44 7.69
N VAL A 138 -6.88 1.83 6.60
CA VAL A 138 -7.27 2.55 5.38
C VAL A 138 -8.31 3.63 5.69
N ARG A 139 -9.34 3.31 6.48
CA ARG A 139 -10.37 4.27 6.90
C ARG A 139 -9.78 5.36 7.79
N ARG A 140 -9.01 4.99 8.81
CA ARG A 140 -8.45 5.92 9.81
C ARG A 140 -7.55 6.97 9.19
N TYR A 141 -6.70 6.56 8.24
CA TYR A 141 -5.74 7.44 7.57
C TYR A 141 -6.25 7.99 6.25
N ASN A 142 -7.50 7.70 5.89
CA ASN A 142 -8.13 8.10 4.62
C ASN A 142 -7.24 7.77 3.41
N VAL A 143 -6.73 6.55 3.37
CA VAL A 143 -5.79 6.11 2.33
C VAL A 143 -6.55 5.89 1.02
N ASP A 144 -6.12 6.55 -0.04
CA ASP A 144 -6.71 6.46 -1.38
C ASP A 144 -5.72 6.01 -2.47
N ARG A 145 -4.50 5.63 -2.07
CA ARG A 145 -3.42 5.26 -2.99
C ARG A 145 -2.66 4.03 -2.53
N LEU A 146 -2.24 3.23 -3.52
CA LEU A 146 -1.32 2.13 -3.34
C LEU A 146 -0.25 2.19 -4.43
N THR A 147 1.00 1.93 -4.05
CA THR A 147 2.13 1.78 -4.98
C THR A 147 2.67 0.36 -4.91
N VAL A 148 2.83 -0.30 -6.06
CA VAL A 148 3.55 -1.58 -6.18
C VAL A 148 4.95 -1.30 -6.67
N VAL A 149 5.99 -1.64 -5.87
CA VAL A 149 7.37 -1.21 -6.14
C VAL A 149 8.26 -2.28 -6.78
N ASN A 150 7.95 -3.59 -6.65
CA ASN A 150 8.76 -4.68 -7.24
C ASN A 150 7.97 -5.97 -7.52
#